data_df733eec0d591aa481c5dec7562693cc
#
_entry.id   df733eec0d591aa481c5dec7562693cc
#
_cell.length_a   1.000
_cell.length_b   1.000
_cell.length_c   1.000
_cell.angle_alpha   90.00
_cell.angle_beta   90.00
_cell.angle_gamma   90.00
#
_symmetry.space_group_name_H-M   'P 1'
#
loop_
_entity.id
_entity.type
_entity.pdbx_description
1 polymer ?
#
loop_
_entity_poly.entity_id
_entity_poly.type
_entity_poly.pdbx_seq_one_letter_code
_entity_poly.pdbx_strand_id
1 'polypeptide(L)'
;MVGWLGLALLLAACSSKTVQYPEDHERFRRIDQAMESLREAYQKKDRSGLQAMLLPIDQLEQLQRQAEGDFDAFHSIMLEFKTERIMIDGDNVDVYVHWQGIWKKDADDTGMRQRGHARFQWVGTHVILLRGVQGDLPFGMKMRQSYSDAPVAPSKRP
;
A
#
# COMPACT_ATOMS: atom_id res chain seq x y z
N MET A 1 56.14 -25.41 -49.69
CA MET A 1 54.87 -24.66 -49.95
C MET A 1 53.88 -25.06 -48.88
N VAL A 2 53.73 -24.22 -47.92
CA VAL A 2 52.89 -24.52 -46.70
C VAL A 2 51.65 -23.64 -46.84
N GLY A 3 50.48 -24.29 -47.02
CA GLY A 3 49.19 -23.63 -47.06
C GLY A 3 48.65 -23.43 -45.64
N TRP A 4 48.41 -22.18 -45.28
CA TRP A 4 47.74 -21.79 -44.05
C TRP A 4 46.22 -21.79 -44.28
N LEU A 5 45.52 -22.75 -43.64
CA LEU A 5 44.08 -22.74 -43.53
C LEU A 5 43.71 -21.85 -42.35
N GLY A 6 43.14 -20.68 -42.63
CA GLY A 6 42.58 -19.77 -41.65
C GLY A 6 41.21 -20.29 -41.14
N LEU A 7 41.15 -20.70 -39.87
CA LEU A 7 39.93 -21.08 -39.18
C LEU A 7 39.23 -19.80 -38.68
N ALA A 8 38.19 -19.36 -39.40
CA ALA A 8 37.35 -18.25 -38.96
C ALA A 8 36.33 -18.75 -37.90
N LEU A 9 36.57 -18.45 -36.62
CA LEU A 9 35.60 -18.63 -35.54
C LEU A 9 34.49 -17.59 -35.69
N LEU A 10 33.31 -18.02 -36.11
CA LEU A 10 32.08 -17.24 -36.06
C LEU A 10 31.56 -17.26 -34.61
N LEU A 11 31.85 -16.20 -33.86
CA LEU A 11 31.20 -15.93 -32.57
C LEU A 11 29.76 -15.50 -32.84
N ALA A 12 28.83 -16.45 -32.79
CA ALA A 12 27.40 -16.16 -32.72
C ALA A 12 27.08 -15.52 -31.36
N ALA A 13 27.07 -14.19 -31.31
CA ALA A 13 26.58 -13.44 -30.19
C ALA A 13 25.06 -13.68 -30.08
N CYS A 14 24.63 -14.55 -29.16
CA CYS A 14 23.24 -14.65 -28.74
C CYS A 14 22.87 -13.35 -28.04
N SER A 15 22.40 -12.37 -28.81
CA SER A 15 21.70 -11.21 -28.24
C SER A 15 20.33 -11.64 -27.80
N SER A 16 20.19 -12.01 -26.52
CA SER A 16 18.90 -12.16 -25.88
C SER A 16 18.23 -10.78 -25.83
N LYS A 17 17.34 -10.53 -26.79
CA LYS A 17 16.46 -9.36 -26.74
C LYS A 17 15.59 -9.50 -25.48
N THR A 18 15.92 -8.76 -24.43
CA THR A 18 15.04 -8.56 -23.28
C THR A 18 13.79 -7.89 -23.84
N VAL A 19 12.68 -8.62 -23.89
CA VAL A 19 11.39 -8.06 -24.27
C VAL A 19 10.97 -7.13 -23.13
N GLN A 20 11.22 -5.85 -23.33
CA GLN A 20 10.81 -4.81 -22.40
C GLN A 20 9.37 -4.44 -22.78
N TYR A 21 8.42 -4.68 -21.89
CA TYR A 21 7.03 -4.24 -22.03
C TYR A 21 6.89 -2.86 -21.38
N PRO A 22 6.94 -1.75 -22.14
CA PRO A 22 6.85 -0.40 -21.60
C PRO A 22 5.54 -0.14 -20.87
N GLU A 23 4.46 -0.77 -21.33
CA GLU A 23 3.11 -0.66 -20.74
C GLU A 23 3.05 -1.25 -19.35
N ASP A 24 3.70 -2.39 -19.10
CA ASP A 24 3.75 -3.03 -17.77
C ASP A 24 4.53 -2.15 -16.79
N HIS A 25 5.65 -1.59 -17.21
CA HIS A 25 6.45 -0.69 -16.38
C HIS A 25 5.66 0.56 -15.98
N GLU A 26 4.96 1.17 -16.92
CA GLU A 26 4.13 2.34 -16.66
C GLU A 26 2.97 2.01 -15.73
N ARG A 27 2.39 0.82 -15.85
CA ARG A 27 1.34 0.36 -14.97
C ARG A 27 1.84 0.15 -13.53
N PHE A 28 2.98 -0.48 -13.34
CA PHE A 28 3.62 -0.61 -12.02
C PHE A 28 3.86 0.76 -11.39
N ARG A 29 4.36 1.73 -12.16
CA ARG A 29 4.58 3.09 -11.67
C ARG A 29 3.28 3.75 -11.20
N ARG A 30 2.16 3.57 -11.91
CA ARG A 30 0.85 4.09 -11.49
C ARG A 30 0.33 3.43 -10.23
N ILE A 31 0.58 2.13 -10.06
CA ILE A 31 0.21 1.40 -8.84
C ILE A 31 1.01 1.95 -7.64
N ASP A 32 2.31 2.10 -7.77
CA ASP A 32 3.15 2.68 -6.72
C ASP A 32 2.72 4.10 -6.39
N GLN A 33 2.38 4.89 -7.39
CA GLN A 33 1.85 6.25 -7.20
C GLN A 33 0.50 6.24 -6.48
N ALA A 34 -0.40 5.30 -6.78
CA ALA A 34 -1.69 5.17 -6.10
C ALA A 34 -1.50 4.80 -4.62
N MET A 35 -0.58 3.88 -4.32
CA MET A 35 -0.21 3.51 -2.94
C MET A 35 0.36 4.70 -2.18
N GLU A 36 1.27 5.46 -2.80
CA GLU A 36 1.87 6.65 -2.19
C GLU A 36 0.84 7.76 -1.98
N SER A 37 -0.05 8.00 -2.94
CA SER A 37 -1.13 8.97 -2.82
C SER A 37 -2.08 8.63 -1.67
N LEU A 38 -2.42 7.35 -1.50
CA LEU A 38 -3.23 6.87 -0.38
C LEU A 38 -2.55 7.16 0.97
N ARG A 39 -1.25 6.81 1.07
CA ARG A 39 -0.45 7.06 2.26
C ARG A 39 -0.39 8.56 2.60
N GLU A 40 -0.08 9.38 1.60
CA GLU A 40 0.01 10.84 1.78
C GLU A 40 -1.31 11.48 2.17
N ALA A 41 -2.42 11.11 1.50
CA ALA A 41 -3.74 11.62 1.82
C ALA A 41 -4.11 11.32 3.28
N TYR A 42 -3.81 10.11 3.75
CA TYR A 42 -4.05 9.74 5.13
C TYR A 42 -3.15 10.51 6.11
N GLN A 43 -1.84 10.62 5.86
CA GLN A 43 -0.93 11.37 6.72
C GLN A 43 -1.25 12.86 6.79
N LYS A 44 -1.60 13.44 5.64
CA LYS A 44 -1.96 14.86 5.53
C LYS A 44 -3.39 15.16 5.96
N LYS A 45 -4.17 14.12 6.30
CA LYS A 45 -5.59 14.21 6.67
C LYS A 45 -6.44 14.82 5.55
N ASP A 46 -6.07 14.55 4.31
CA ASP A 46 -6.77 15.05 3.13
C ASP A 46 -8.00 14.18 2.84
N ARG A 47 -9.16 14.62 3.36
CA ARG A 47 -10.45 13.92 3.17
C ARG A 47 -10.82 13.80 1.70
N SER A 48 -10.66 14.89 0.96
CA SER A 48 -11.01 14.94 -0.47
C SER A 48 -10.11 14.06 -1.30
N GLY A 49 -8.80 14.11 -1.05
CA GLY A 49 -7.82 13.26 -1.72
C GLY A 49 -8.07 11.78 -1.42
N LEU A 50 -8.37 11.44 -0.17
CA LEU A 50 -8.72 10.07 0.19
C LEU A 50 -9.98 9.60 -0.54
N GLN A 51 -11.06 10.38 -0.49
CA GLN A 51 -12.33 10.05 -1.13
C GLN A 51 -12.20 9.86 -2.65
N ALA A 52 -11.39 10.68 -3.30
CA ALA A 52 -11.18 10.63 -4.76
C ALA A 52 -10.53 9.33 -5.24
N MET A 53 -9.85 8.59 -4.35
CA MET A 53 -9.18 7.32 -4.66
C MET A 53 -10.06 6.10 -4.40
N LEU A 54 -11.19 6.24 -3.74
CA LEU A 54 -12.06 5.14 -3.33
C LEU A 54 -13.20 4.94 -4.33
N LEU A 55 -13.51 3.69 -4.64
CA LEU A 55 -14.78 3.39 -5.29
C LEU A 55 -15.94 3.64 -4.30
N PRO A 56 -17.09 4.16 -4.76
CA PRO A 56 -18.25 4.44 -3.91
C PRO A 56 -19.01 3.15 -3.59
N ILE A 57 -18.48 2.37 -2.66
CA ILE A 57 -19.09 1.12 -2.16
C ILE A 57 -19.04 1.10 -0.63
N ASP A 58 -20.01 0.46 0.00
CA ASP A 58 -20.24 0.47 1.46
C ASP A 58 -18.99 0.15 2.28
N GLN A 59 -18.21 -0.84 1.85
CA GLN A 59 -16.97 -1.23 2.53
C GLN A 59 -15.95 -0.09 2.59
N LEU A 60 -15.80 0.65 1.50
CA LEU A 60 -14.83 1.75 1.40
C LEU A 60 -15.36 3.03 2.04
N GLU A 61 -16.68 3.23 2.06
CA GLU A 61 -17.28 4.29 2.86
C GLU A 61 -17.05 4.08 4.35
N GLN A 62 -17.12 2.83 4.82
CA GLN A 62 -16.77 2.52 6.20
C GLN A 62 -15.28 2.78 6.48
N LEU A 63 -14.38 2.38 5.56
CA LEU A 63 -12.95 2.69 5.65
C LEU A 63 -12.71 4.19 5.73
N GLN A 64 -13.37 4.97 4.88
CA GLN A 64 -13.28 6.43 4.89
C GLN A 64 -13.69 7.00 6.24
N ARG A 65 -14.85 6.60 6.77
CA ARG A 65 -15.31 7.05 8.10
C ARG A 65 -14.32 6.70 9.21
N GLN A 66 -13.67 5.53 9.15
CA GLN A 66 -12.63 5.13 10.10
C GLN A 66 -11.41 6.04 10.00
N ALA A 67 -10.92 6.30 8.77
CA ALA A 67 -9.80 7.20 8.53
C ALA A 67 -10.11 8.65 8.98
N GLU A 68 -11.30 9.15 8.68
CA GLU A 68 -11.73 10.48 9.14
C GLU A 68 -11.84 10.58 10.66
N GLY A 69 -12.26 9.49 11.32
CA GLY A 69 -12.22 9.39 12.77
C GLY A 69 -10.80 9.53 13.33
N ASP A 70 -9.81 8.96 12.65
CA ASP A 70 -8.39 9.11 13.01
C ASP A 70 -7.92 10.56 12.78
N PHE A 71 -8.36 11.22 11.71
CA PHE A 71 -8.02 12.62 11.42
C PHE A 71 -8.47 13.57 12.53
N ASP A 72 -9.61 13.28 13.14
CA ASP A 72 -10.16 14.07 14.23
C ASP A 72 -9.50 13.75 15.58
N ALA A 73 -9.06 12.50 15.76
CA ALA A 73 -8.53 12.01 17.04
C ALA A 73 -7.04 12.27 17.24
N PHE A 74 -6.26 12.33 16.15
CA PHE A 74 -4.81 12.43 16.24
C PHE A 74 -4.31 13.77 15.70
N HIS A 75 -3.36 14.39 16.39
CA HIS A 75 -2.67 15.59 15.94
C HIS A 75 -1.80 15.30 14.70
N SER A 76 -1.03 14.24 14.76
CA SER A 76 -0.18 13.80 13.64
C SER A 76 -0.24 12.30 13.41
N ILE A 77 -0.13 11.93 12.15
CA ILE A 77 -0.10 10.55 11.67
C ILE A 77 1.14 10.38 10.80
N MET A 78 1.96 9.40 11.11
CA MET A 78 3.09 8.96 10.30
C MET A 78 2.81 7.52 9.87
N LEU A 79 2.86 7.24 8.58
CA LEU A 79 2.59 5.92 8.03
C LEU A 79 3.60 5.60 6.93
N GLU A 80 4.13 4.40 6.96
CA GLU A 80 5.04 3.86 5.95
C GLU A 80 4.47 2.56 5.40
N PHE A 81 4.55 2.40 4.08
CA PHE A 81 4.24 1.17 3.38
C PHE A 81 5.52 0.57 2.80
N LYS A 82 5.68 -0.72 2.99
CA LYS A 82 6.66 -1.54 2.30
C LYS A 82 5.92 -2.56 1.45
N THR A 83 5.92 -2.36 0.14
CA THR A 83 5.32 -3.31 -0.80
C THR A 83 6.11 -4.62 -0.79
N GLU A 84 5.42 -5.72 -0.55
CA GLU A 84 5.98 -7.07 -0.52
C GLU A 84 5.71 -7.80 -1.84
N ARG A 85 4.53 -7.60 -2.41
CA ARG A 85 4.11 -8.25 -3.64
C ARG A 85 3.02 -7.47 -4.34
N ILE A 86 3.08 -7.45 -5.67
CA ILE A 86 2.03 -6.95 -6.55
C ILE A 86 1.57 -8.09 -7.45
N MET A 87 0.27 -8.30 -7.53
CA MET A 87 -0.36 -9.27 -8.43
C MET A 87 -1.32 -8.52 -9.34
N ILE A 88 -1.17 -8.71 -10.64
CA ILE A 88 -1.99 -8.08 -11.67
C ILE A 88 -2.75 -9.18 -12.42
N ASP A 89 -4.06 -9.04 -12.46
CA ASP A 89 -4.96 -9.93 -13.21
C ASP A 89 -6.00 -9.07 -13.96
N GLY A 90 -5.77 -8.92 -15.27
CA GLY A 90 -6.56 -7.97 -16.08
C GLY A 90 -6.50 -6.56 -15.50
N ASP A 91 -7.64 -5.96 -15.22
CA ASP A 91 -7.73 -4.63 -14.61
C ASP A 91 -7.58 -4.63 -13.07
N ASN A 92 -7.59 -5.82 -12.47
CA ASN A 92 -7.46 -5.95 -11.02
C ASN A 92 -6.00 -6.00 -10.60
N VAL A 93 -5.70 -5.34 -9.48
CA VAL A 93 -4.36 -5.31 -8.89
C VAL A 93 -4.48 -5.54 -7.39
N ASP A 94 -3.74 -6.50 -6.90
CA ASP A 94 -3.58 -6.75 -5.47
C ASP A 94 -2.18 -6.34 -5.02
N VAL A 95 -2.11 -5.42 -4.08
CA VAL A 95 -0.86 -4.96 -3.48
C VAL A 95 -0.78 -5.44 -2.04
N TYR A 96 0.17 -6.30 -1.75
CA TYR A 96 0.46 -6.78 -0.40
C TYR A 96 1.54 -5.92 0.21
N VAL A 97 1.27 -5.41 1.40
CA VAL A 97 2.19 -4.52 2.10
C VAL A 97 2.41 -4.95 3.55
N HIS A 98 3.61 -4.77 4.03
CA HIS A 98 3.88 -4.56 5.43
C HIS A 98 3.83 -3.06 5.69
N TRP A 99 3.13 -2.64 6.75
CA TRP A 99 3.06 -1.25 7.12
C TRP A 99 3.46 -1.05 8.58
N GLN A 100 3.93 0.15 8.88
CA GLN A 100 4.16 0.64 10.24
C GLN A 100 3.75 2.09 10.34
N GLY A 101 3.30 2.49 11.53
CA GLY A 101 2.85 3.86 11.74
C GLY A 101 2.91 4.32 13.18
N ILE A 102 2.82 5.64 13.34
CA ILE A 102 2.81 6.35 14.63
C ILE A 102 1.66 7.36 14.59
N TRP A 103 0.78 7.28 15.58
CA TRP A 103 -0.34 8.20 15.77
C TRP A 103 -0.15 8.96 17.08
N LYS A 104 -0.07 10.29 17.02
CA LYS A 104 0.12 11.16 18.18
C LYS A 104 -1.11 12.00 18.43
N LYS A 105 -1.55 12.12 19.69
CA LYS A 105 -2.67 12.97 20.10
C LYS A 105 -2.31 14.44 20.16
N ASP A 106 -1.06 14.73 20.55
CA ASP A 106 -0.52 16.08 20.63
C ASP A 106 0.97 16.09 20.26
N ALA A 107 1.60 17.26 20.31
CA ALA A 107 3.00 17.42 19.88
C ALA A 107 4.00 16.72 20.81
N ASP A 108 3.69 16.62 22.10
CA ASP A 108 4.57 16.04 23.13
C ASP A 108 4.32 14.53 23.33
N ASP A 109 3.26 14.00 22.71
CA ASP A 109 2.92 12.57 22.77
C ASP A 109 3.99 11.72 22.10
N THR A 110 4.42 10.64 22.75
CA THR A 110 5.33 9.66 22.15
C THR A 110 4.70 8.91 21.00
N GLY A 111 3.37 8.86 20.97
CA GLY A 111 2.54 8.27 19.93
C GLY A 111 2.32 6.77 20.10
N MET A 112 1.14 6.35 19.66
CA MET A 112 0.77 4.95 19.51
C MET A 112 1.50 4.38 18.29
N ARG A 113 2.30 3.34 18.48
CA ARG A 113 3.02 2.64 17.40
C ARG A 113 2.29 1.37 17.05
N GLN A 114 2.01 1.19 15.78
CA GLN A 114 1.37 -0.02 15.25
C GLN A 114 2.05 -0.46 13.96
N ARG A 115 1.91 -1.75 13.66
CA ARG A 115 2.38 -2.38 12.43
C ARG A 115 1.46 -3.52 12.05
N GLY A 116 1.44 -3.89 10.79
CA GLY A 116 0.63 -5.00 10.31
C GLY A 116 0.90 -5.33 8.85
N HIS A 117 0.10 -6.25 8.34
CA HIS A 117 0.10 -6.67 6.95
C HIS A 117 -1.29 -6.44 6.37
N ALA A 118 -1.35 -5.80 5.22
CA ALA A 118 -2.59 -5.52 4.53
C ALA A 118 -2.50 -5.88 3.05
N ARG A 119 -3.65 -6.13 2.45
CA ARG A 119 -3.84 -6.27 1.01
C ARG A 119 -4.76 -5.15 0.55
N PHE A 120 -4.24 -4.32 -0.33
CA PHE A 120 -5.00 -3.28 -1.02
C PHE A 120 -5.40 -3.78 -2.39
N GLN A 121 -6.68 -3.76 -2.68
CA GLN A 121 -7.25 -4.23 -3.93
C GLN A 121 -7.62 -3.02 -4.79
N TRP A 122 -6.92 -2.88 -5.90
CA TRP A 122 -7.11 -1.78 -6.84
C TRP A 122 -7.74 -2.26 -8.14
N VAL A 123 -8.31 -1.34 -8.89
CA VAL A 123 -8.86 -1.60 -10.21
C VAL A 123 -8.56 -0.44 -11.16
N GLY A 124 -8.30 -0.78 -12.40
CA GLY A 124 -8.05 0.16 -13.50
C GLY A 124 -6.66 0.02 -14.10
N THR A 125 -6.49 0.65 -15.25
CA THR A 125 -5.22 0.67 -16.01
C THR A 125 -4.62 2.06 -16.07
N HIS A 126 -5.44 3.07 -16.39
CA HIS A 126 -5.02 4.47 -16.47
C HIS A 126 -5.31 5.23 -15.18
N VAL A 127 -6.53 5.10 -14.69
CA VAL A 127 -6.96 5.59 -13.37
C VAL A 127 -7.03 4.39 -12.44
N ILE A 128 -6.27 4.41 -11.38
CA ILE A 128 -6.20 3.32 -10.40
C ILE A 128 -7.03 3.74 -9.18
N LEU A 129 -8.10 2.99 -8.90
CA LEU A 129 -9.00 3.24 -7.79
C LEU A 129 -9.01 2.06 -6.81
N LEU A 130 -9.05 2.36 -5.52
CA LEU A 130 -9.20 1.35 -4.50
C LEU A 130 -10.61 0.76 -4.54
N ARG A 131 -10.69 -0.58 -4.60
CA ARG A 131 -11.95 -1.33 -4.63
C ARG A 131 -12.17 -2.20 -3.40
N GLY A 132 -11.12 -2.39 -2.59
CA GLY A 132 -11.23 -3.21 -1.38
C GLY A 132 -9.94 -3.23 -0.59
N VAL A 133 -10.06 -3.66 0.66
CA VAL A 133 -8.95 -3.81 1.59
C VAL A 133 -9.16 -5.04 2.46
N GLN A 134 -8.08 -5.70 2.86
CA GLN A 134 -8.12 -6.89 3.71
C GLN A 134 -6.89 -6.93 4.64
N GLY A 135 -7.02 -7.66 5.75
CA GLY A 135 -5.93 -7.83 6.72
C GLY A 135 -5.93 -6.78 7.82
N ASP A 136 -4.75 -6.57 8.42
CA ASP A 136 -4.56 -5.53 9.43
C ASP A 136 -4.44 -4.19 8.73
N LEU A 137 -5.44 -3.34 8.85
CA LEU A 137 -5.46 -2.04 8.18
C LEU A 137 -4.82 -0.96 9.05
N PRO A 138 -4.11 0.02 8.45
CA PRO A 138 -3.56 1.16 9.18
C PRO A 138 -4.59 2.25 9.48
N PHE A 139 -5.88 1.99 9.28
CA PHE A 139 -6.98 2.93 9.49
C PHE A 139 -7.84 2.50 10.67
N GLY A 140 -8.58 3.44 11.28
CA GLY A 140 -9.44 3.17 12.45
C GLY A 140 -8.68 3.02 13.76
N MET A 141 -7.53 3.66 13.89
CA MET A 141 -6.67 3.60 15.08
C MET A 141 -7.32 4.23 16.31
N LYS A 142 -8.18 5.23 16.12
CA LYS A 142 -9.01 5.80 17.20
C LYS A 142 -9.83 4.72 17.90
N MET A 143 -10.46 3.82 17.15
CA MET A 143 -11.27 2.75 17.71
C MET A 143 -10.41 1.71 18.44
N ARG A 144 -9.26 1.34 17.87
CA ARG A 144 -8.33 0.39 18.49
C ARG A 144 -7.79 0.89 19.82
N GLN A 145 -7.49 2.17 19.93
CA GLN A 145 -7.05 2.78 21.17
C GLN A 145 -8.14 2.72 22.24
N SER A 146 -9.39 3.00 21.89
CA SER A 146 -10.52 2.93 22.84
C SER A 146 -10.70 1.53 23.43
N TYR A 147 -10.42 0.47 22.68
CA TYR A 147 -10.44 -0.89 23.19
C TYR A 147 -9.25 -1.22 24.10
N SER A 148 -8.09 -0.64 23.84
CA SER A 148 -6.88 -0.84 24.65
C SER A 148 -6.98 -0.13 26.01
N ASP A 149 -7.65 1.01 26.05
CA ASP A 149 -7.82 1.83 27.26
C ASP A 149 -9.05 1.41 28.09
N ALA A 150 -9.86 0.43 27.63
CA ALA A 150 -10.99 -0.09 28.37
C ALA A 150 -10.51 -0.80 29.64
N PRO A 151 -11.05 -0.48 30.85
CA PRO A 151 -10.65 -1.14 32.07
C PRO A 151 -10.97 -2.63 31.98
N VAL A 152 -9.96 -3.46 32.21
CA VAL A 152 -10.11 -4.93 32.28
C VAL A 152 -11.10 -5.24 33.37
N ALA A 153 -12.29 -5.73 33.00
CA ALA A 153 -13.28 -6.17 33.97
C ALA A 153 -12.64 -7.22 34.88
N PRO A 154 -12.78 -7.10 36.23
CA PRO A 154 -12.20 -8.07 37.15
C PRO A 154 -12.76 -9.45 36.83
N SER A 155 -11.89 -10.40 36.50
CA SER A 155 -12.26 -11.79 36.29
C SER A 155 -12.85 -12.31 37.61
N LYS A 156 -14.13 -12.62 37.65
CA LYS A 156 -14.71 -13.42 38.75
C LYS A 156 -14.00 -14.77 38.73
N ARG A 157 -13.08 -14.97 39.66
CA ARG A 157 -12.60 -16.32 39.96
C ARG A 157 -13.72 -17.08 40.65
N PRO A 158 -13.92 -18.34 40.32
CA PRO A 158 -14.90 -19.22 40.96
C PRO A 158 -14.52 -19.52 42.41
#